data_c7869d61d0f47183b892ced27d5cf280
#
_entry.id   c7869d61d0f47183b892ced27d5cf280
#
_cell.length_a   1.000
_cell.length_b   1.000
_cell.length_c   1.000
_cell.angle_alpha   90.00
_cell.angle_beta   90.00
_cell.angle_gamma   90.00
#
_symmetry.space_group_name_H-M   'P 1'
#
loop_
_entity.id
_entity.type
_entity.pdbx_description
1 polymer ?
#
loop_
_entity_poly.entity_id
_entity_poly.type
_entity_poly.pdbx_seq_one_letter_code
_entity_poly.pdbx_strand_id
1 'polypeptide(L)'
;MSSAYEIAKSARVAGNILKTLSNESRSAILYKIHDSLAASKDTIKAANEKDLAAAETSNLSSALLKRLNLFQGDKFETMLQGIKDVADLQDPVGQVKLARQLDDDMMLYQVTAPVGVLLVIFESRPEVIANITALCIKSGNAGILKGGKESVNTFREMAQVINDTIAKNVAATGVPLGAVQLIETRQDVSDLLDQDELIDLVVPRGSNALVRNIKRNTKIPVLGHADGICSVYVDEFADLEKAKRISVDAKTNYPAGCNAMETLLINPKLSHWEDVLTNMIENGVTLHVTSDVRDSYTKQIGDKLTDDIKSHIVDVNEKEDFDKEFISLDCAVKFIKDTQGAIEHINEHSSRHTDSIITENKENADKFLKGIDSAGVYWNASTRFADGFRYGFGAEVGISTSKIHARGPVGLDGLVTYQYQIRGNGNIAADYLGAGGNRAFVHKDLDPTKVFL
;
A
#
# COMPACT_ATOMS: atom_id res chain seq x y z
N MET A 1 -4.26 0.57 -32.70
CA MET A 1 -3.83 0.68 -31.30
C MET A 1 -2.41 1.22 -31.29
N SER A 2 -2.09 2.17 -30.42
CA SER A 2 -0.73 2.65 -30.23
C SER A 2 0.14 1.52 -29.67
N SER A 3 1.41 1.44 -30.07
CA SER A 3 2.34 0.44 -29.53
C SER A 3 2.63 0.73 -28.05
N ALA A 4 3.08 -0.28 -27.29
CA ALA A 4 3.50 -0.09 -25.89
C ALA A 4 4.57 1.00 -25.75
N TYR A 5 5.49 1.07 -26.71
CA TYR A 5 6.48 2.15 -26.78
C TYR A 5 5.85 3.54 -26.91
N GLU A 6 4.86 3.72 -27.80
CA GLU A 6 4.19 5.00 -27.97
C GLU A 6 3.39 5.42 -26.73
N ILE A 7 2.76 4.46 -26.05
CA ILE A 7 2.06 4.69 -24.78
C ILE A 7 3.06 5.16 -23.71
N ALA A 8 4.15 4.43 -23.52
CA ALA A 8 5.18 4.76 -22.53
C ALA A 8 5.85 6.10 -22.84
N LYS A 9 6.16 6.38 -24.13
CA LYS A 9 6.75 7.64 -24.57
C LYS A 9 5.81 8.82 -24.32
N SER A 10 4.52 8.67 -24.62
CA SER A 10 3.51 9.70 -24.35
C SER A 10 3.40 9.99 -22.85
N ALA A 11 3.39 8.93 -22.00
CA ALA A 11 3.40 9.09 -20.55
C ALA A 11 4.68 9.78 -20.05
N ARG A 12 5.86 9.45 -20.61
CA ARG A 12 7.14 10.11 -20.27
C ARG A 12 7.09 11.60 -20.57
N VAL A 13 6.60 11.99 -21.74
CA VAL A 13 6.42 13.41 -22.12
C VAL A 13 5.47 14.10 -21.13
N ALA A 14 4.34 13.47 -20.84
CA ALA A 14 3.37 14.01 -19.90
C ALA A 14 3.95 14.17 -18.48
N GLY A 15 4.69 13.17 -17.97
CA GLY A 15 5.35 13.23 -16.68
C GLY A 15 6.38 14.36 -16.59
N ASN A 16 7.11 14.61 -17.68
CA ASN A 16 8.05 15.74 -17.74
C ASN A 16 7.38 17.12 -17.66
N ILE A 17 6.13 17.23 -18.10
CA ILE A 17 5.34 18.45 -17.97
C ILE A 17 4.74 18.52 -16.56
N LEU A 18 4.10 17.45 -16.07
CA LEU A 18 3.42 17.40 -14.78
C LEU A 18 4.32 17.82 -13.61
N LYS A 19 5.59 17.38 -13.61
CA LYS A 19 6.56 17.72 -12.55
C LYS A 19 6.87 19.21 -12.44
N THR A 20 6.58 20.00 -13.49
CA THR A 20 6.83 21.46 -13.54
C THR A 20 5.61 22.29 -13.20
N LEU A 21 4.43 21.65 -13.10
CA LEU A 21 3.19 22.35 -12.78
C LEU A 21 3.10 22.68 -11.29
N SER A 22 2.45 23.79 -10.98
CA SER A 22 2.16 24.18 -9.60
C SER A 22 1.15 23.22 -8.95
N ASN A 23 1.13 23.20 -7.62
CA ASN A 23 0.13 22.46 -6.86
C ASN A 23 -1.31 22.87 -7.21
N GLU A 24 -1.53 24.19 -7.38
CA GLU A 24 -2.84 24.75 -7.73
C GLU A 24 -3.31 24.20 -9.08
N SER A 25 -2.45 24.13 -10.08
CA SER A 25 -2.75 23.55 -11.41
C SER A 25 -3.13 22.08 -11.32
N ARG A 26 -2.36 21.30 -10.56
CA ARG A 26 -2.61 19.87 -10.36
C ARG A 26 -3.89 19.62 -9.54
N SER A 27 -4.14 20.41 -8.51
CA SER A 27 -5.38 20.31 -7.73
C SER A 27 -6.60 20.77 -8.51
N ALA A 28 -6.48 21.85 -9.31
CA ALA A 28 -7.59 22.37 -10.12
C ALA A 28 -8.14 21.34 -11.11
N ILE A 29 -7.29 20.56 -11.78
CA ILE A 29 -7.77 19.51 -12.68
C ILE A 29 -8.46 18.38 -11.93
N LEU A 30 -8.03 18.05 -10.69
CA LEU A 30 -8.66 17.02 -9.87
C LEU A 30 -10.08 17.39 -9.48
N TYR A 31 -10.34 18.63 -9.11
CA TYR A 31 -11.72 19.12 -8.87
C TYR A 31 -12.58 19.03 -10.13
N LYS A 32 -12.03 19.38 -11.30
CA LYS A 32 -12.76 19.25 -12.58
C LYS A 32 -13.04 17.78 -12.94
N ILE A 33 -12.10 16.87 -12.67
CA ILE A 33 -12.30 15.44 -12.86
C ILE A 33 -13.40 14.94 -11.91
N HIS A 34 -13.38 15.34 -10.65
CA HIS A 34 -14.45 15.04 -9.70
C HIS A 34 -15.82 15.46 -10.25
N ASP A 35 -15.96 16.72 -10.64
CA ASP A 35 -17.23 17.27 -11.14
C ASP A 35 -17.71 16.56 -12.40
N SER A 36 -16.80 16.24 -13.33
CA SER A 36 -17.12 15.53 -14.57
C SER A 36 -17.56 14.09 -14.31
N LEU A 37 -16.88 13.36 -13.41
CA LEU A 37 -17.28 12.02 -13.02
C LEU A 37 -18.64 12.03 -12.30
N ALA A 38 -18.89 13.01 -11.43
CA ALA A 38 -20.17 13.18 -10.77
C ALA A 38 -21.30 13.46 -11.78
N ALA A 39 -21.06 14.31 -12.77
CA ALA A 39 -22.02 14.60 -13.84
C ALA A 39 -22.25 13.40 -14.78
N SER A 40 -21.30 12.48 -14.88
CA SER A 40 -21.38 11.27 -15.72
C SER A 40 -21.89 10.03 -14.94
N LYS A 41 -22.49 10.21 -13.75
CA LYS A 41 -22.94 9.11 -12.90
C LYS A 41 -23.77 8.07 -13.63
N ASP A 42 -24.73 8.50 -14.44
CA ASP A 42 -25.68 7.61 -15.13
C ASP A 42 -25.00 6.78 -16.23
N THR A 43 -24.07 7.37 -17.00
CA THR A 43 -23.32 6.65 -18.04
C THR A 43 -22.35 5.65 -17.43
N ILE A 44 -21.68 6.02 -16.34
CA ILE A 44 -20.78 5.13 -15.60
C ILE A 44 -21.58 3.99 -14.98
N LYS A 45 -22.80 4.27 -14.45
CA LYS A 45 -23.68 3.24 -13.91
C LYS A 45 -24.10 2.24 -14.98
N ALA A 46 -24.52 2.72 -16.15
CA ALA A 46 -24.89 1.85 -17.26
C ALA A 46 -23.70 0.98 -17.75
N ALA A 47 -22.48 1.50 -17.72
CA ALA A 47 -21.27 0.74 -18.01
C ALA A 47 -21.00 -0.32 -16.94
N ASN A 48 -21.18 0.01 -15.66
CA ASN A 48 -20.98 -0.92 -14.53
C ASN A 48 -22.02 -2.05 -14.53
N GLU A 49 -23.28 -1.75 -14.89
CA GLU A 49 -24.34 -2.76 -15.04
C GLU A 49 -24.01 -3.80 -16.14
N LYS A 50 -23.36 -3.38 -17.24
CA LYS A 50 -22.86 -4.32 -18.28
C LYS A 50 -21.78 -5.25 -17.73
N ASP A 51 -20.84 -4.72 -16.93
CA ASP A 51 -19.79 -5.53 -16.31
C ASP A 51 -20.39 -6.52 -15.31
N LEU A 52 -21.35 -6.11 -14.49
CA LEU A 52 -22.06 -6.98 -13.54
C LEU A 52 -22.81 -8.11 -14.24
N ALA A 53 -23.56 -7.81 -15.30
CA ALA A 53 -24.29 -8.81 -16.08
C ALA A 53 -23.34 -9.86 -16.71
N ALA A 54 -22.20 -9.41 -17.25
CA ALA A 54 -21.17 -10.30 -17.78
C ALA A 54 -20.53 -11.18 -16.68
N ALA A 55 -20.30 -10.60 -15.49
CA ALA A 55 -19.75 -11.30 -14.34
C ALA A 55 -20.70 -12.39 -13.79
N GLU A 56 -21.99 -12.08 -13.71
CA GLU A 56 -23.04 -13.04 -13.33
C GLU A 56 -23.11 -14.22 -14.31
N THR A 57 -23.11 -13.93 -15.62
CA THR A 57 -23.09 -14.97 -16.67
C THR A 57 -21.86 -15.87 -16.58
N SER A 58 -20.74 -15.34 -16.10
CA SER A 58 -19.49 -16.06 -15.90
C SER A 58 -19.40 -16.81 -14.57
N ASN A 59 -20.48 -16.86 -13.76
CA ASN A 59 -20.55 -17.50 -12.45
C ASN A 59 -19.44 -17.04 -11.48
N LEU A 60 -19.12 -15.75 -11.46
CA LEU A 60 -18.16 -15.20 -10.50
C LEU A 60 -18.73 -15.25 -9.07
N SER A 61 -17.85 -15.36 -8.08
CA SER A 61 -18.27 -15.44 -6.68
C SER A 61 -19.03 -14.17 -6.24
N SER A 62 -19.96 -14.33 -5.29
CA SER A 62 -20.73 -13.21 -4.72
C SER A 62 -19.83 -12.11 -4.12
N ALA A 63 -18.69 -12.49 -3.57
CA ALA A 63 -17.69 -11.56 -3.06
C ALA A 63 -17.09 -10.71 -4.18
N LEU A 64 -16.81 -11.31 -5.34
CA LEU A 64 -16.27 -10.61 -6.50
C LEU A 64 -17.32 -9.68 -7.12
N LEU A 65 -18.58 -10.14 -7.26
CA LEU A 65 -19.69 -9.29 -7.71
C LEU A 65 -19.87 -8.05 -6.83
N LYS A 66 -19.80 -8.21 -5.50
CA LYS A 66 -19.84 -7.07 -4.57
C LYS A 66 -18.66 -6.09 -4.76
N ARG A 67 -17.47 -6.59 -5.13
CA ARG A 67 -16.31 -5.73 -5.44
C ARG A 67 -16.52 -4.96 -6.74
N LEU A 68 -17.07 -5.59 -7.77
CA LEU A 68 -17.32 -5.00 -9.09
C LEU A 68 -18.42 -3.93 -9.07
N ASN A 69 -19.38 -4.04 -8.15
CA ASN A 69 -20.50 -3.11 -8.08
C ASN A 69 -20.07 -1.77 -7.47
N LEU A 70 -19.80 -0.80 -8.33
CA LEU A 70 -19.41 0.57 -7.96
C LEU A 70 -20.55 1.35 -7.27
N PHE A 71 -21.80 0.95 -7.51
CA PHE A 71 -23.00 1.63 -7.00
C PHE A 71 -23.63 0.91 -5.81
N GLN A 72 -22.91 -0.03 -5.19
CA GLN A 72 -23.35 -0.66 -3.95
C GLN A 72 -23.07 0.24 -2.75
N GLY A 73 -24.12 0.65 -2.05
CA GLY A 73 -24.00 1.59 -0.91
C GLY A 73 -23.49 2.96 -1.39
N ASP A 74 -22.51 3.49 -0.71
CA ASP A 74 -21.91 4.83 -0.93
C ASP A 74 -20.56 4.79 -1.68
N LYS A 75 -20.22 3.67 -2.34
CA LYS A 75 -18.90 3.49 -2.98
C LYS A 75 -18.60 4.56 -4.03
N PHE A 76 -19.58 4.92 -4.86
CA PHE A 76 -19.39 5.94 -5.89
C PHE A 76 -19.14 7.31 -5.28
N GLU A 77 -19.90 7.68 -4.28
CA GLU A 77 -19.75 8.94 -3.54
C GLU A 77 -18.42 8.97 -2.77
N THR A 78 -18.04 7.88 -2.13
CA THR A 78 -16.74 7.72 -1.46
C THR A 78 -15.57 7.84 -2.43
N MET A 79 -15.69 7.26 -3.63
CA MET A 79 -14.70 7.41 -4.69
C MET A 79 -14.53 8.88 -5.11
N LEU A 80 -15.64 9.59 -5.31
CA LEU A 80 -15.61 11.03 -5.65
C LEU A 80 -14.98 11.85 -4.53
N GLN A 81 -15.37 11.59 -3.27
CA GLN A 81 -14.78 12.28 -2.13
C GLN A 81 -13.26 12.04 -2.05
N GLY A 82 -12.79 10.81 -2.33
CA GLY A 82 -11.37 10.49 -2.36
C GLY A 82 -10.55 11.32 -3.35
N ILE A 83 -11.13 11.75 -4.48
CA ILE A 83 -10.46 12.67 -5.40
C ILE A 83 -10.26 14.05 -4.75
N LYS A 84 -11.27 14.58 -4.05
CA LYS A 84 -11.17 15.87 -3.33
C LYS A 84 -10.17 15.77 -2.19
N ASP A 85 -10.25 14.70 -1.40
CA ASP A 85 -9.33 14.49 -0.28
C ASP A 85 -7.87 14.53 -0.75
N VAL A 86 -7.56 13.87 -1.88
CA VAL A 86 -6.22 13.90 -2.48
C VAL A 86 -5.87 15.30 -2.99
N ALA A 87 -6.81 16.01 -3.63
CA ALA A 87 -6.58 17.37 -4.13
C ALA A 87 -6.23 18.34 -2.99
N ASP A 88 -6.82 18.15 -1.79
CA ASP A 88 -6.63 18.97 -0.59
C ASP A 88 -5.37 18.64 0.20
N LEU A 89 -4.74 17.46 -0.03
CA LEU A 89 -3.49 17.09 0.64
C LEU A 89 -2.38 18.10 0.32
N GLN A 90 -1.44 18.20 1.25
CA GLN A 90 -0.22 18.99 1.06
C GLN A 90 0.51 18.54 -0.21
N ASP A 91 1.11 19.51 -0.92
CA ASP A 91 1.93 19.21 -2.10
C ASP A 91 3.15 18.36 -1.72
N PRO A 92 3.28 17.14 -2.28
CA PRO A 92 4.45 16.31 -2.01
C PRO A 92 5.67 16.71 -2.85
N VAL A 93 5.51 17.55 -3.88
CA VAL A 93 6.55 17.94 -4.84
C VAL A 93 7.19 19.26 -4.42
N GLY A 94 8.50 19.35 -4.57
CA GLY A 94 9.23 20.59 -4.30
C GLY A 94 9.54 20.85 -2.82
N GLN A 95 9.27 19.89 -1.92
CA GLN A 95 9.57 20.03 -0.50
C GLN A 95 11.08 19.89 -0.26
N VAL A 96 11.66 20.82 0.50
CA VAL A 96 13.06 20.76 0.91
C VAL A 96 13.18 19.81 2.12
N LYS A 97 13.92 18.71 1.96
CA LYS A 97 14.17 17.71 3.01
C LYS A 97 15.54 17.92 3.71
N LEU A 98 16.48 18.52 3.00
CA LEU A 98 17.79 18.90 3.52
C LEU A 98 18.20 20.22 2.89
N ALA A 99 18.76 21.11 3.70
CA ALA A 99 19.41 22.33 3.25
C ALA A 99 20.77 22.44 3.92
N ARG A 100 21.83 22.65 3.14
CA ARG A 100 23.21 22.75 3.63
C ARG A 100 23.98 23.83 2.90
N GLN A 101 24.56 24.73 3.63
CA GLN A 101 25.56 25.65 3.12
C GLN A 101 26.85 24.88 2.89
N LEU A 102 27.30 24.79 1.64
CA LEU A 102 28.57 24.18 1.28
C LEU A 102 29.72 25.16 1.34
N ASP A 103 29.45 26.43 0.98
CA ASP A 103 30.34 27.58 1.07
C ASP A 103 29.48 28.85 1.21
N ASP A 104 30.10 30.02 1.39
CA ASP A 104 29.36 31.28 1.60
C ASP A 104 28.43 31.63 0.44
N ASP A 105 28.77 31.23 -0.78
CA ASP A 105 28.01 31.45 -2.01
C ASP A 105 27.52 30.17 -2.66
N MET A 106 27.51 29.04 -1.95
CA MET A 106 27.10 27.74 -2.51
C MET A 106 26.18 26.95 -1.54
N MET A 107 25.00 26.65 -1.99
CA MET A 107 23.96 25.95 -1.21
C MET A 107 23.59 24.61 -1.85
N LEU A 108 23.43 23.57 -1.04
CA LEU A 108 22.90 22.26 -1.42
C LEU A 108 21.50 22.07 -0.84
N TYR A 109 20.58 21.66 -1.68
CA TYR A 109 19.24 21.28 -1.28
C TYR A 109 18.91 19.86 -1.73
N GLN A 110 18.25 19.09 -0.87
CA GLN A 110 17.56 17.86 -1.27
C GLN A 110 16.08 18.19 -1.38
N VAL A 111 15.54 18.08 -2.59
CA VAL A 111 14.17 18.51 -2.94
C VAL A 111 13.38 17.33 -3.45
N THR A 112 12.16 17.16 -2.96
CA THR A 112 11.28 16.09 -3.45
C THR A 112 10.88 16.33 -4.91
N ALA A 113 10.83 15.26 -5.69
CA ALA A 113 10.47 15.25 -7.09
C ALA A 113 9.59 14.02 -7.41
N PRO A 114 8.69 14.08 -8.40
CA PRO A 114 7.93 12.90 -8.84
C PRO A 114 8.85 11.74 -9.20
N VAL A 115 8.38 10.50 -8.98
CA VAL A 115 9.05 9.30 -9.48
C VAL A 115 9.14 9.34 -11.01
N GLY A 116 8.04 9.70 -11.68
CA GLY A 116 8.00 9.87 -13.14
C GLY A 116 6.80 9.21 -13.79
N VAL A 117 6.99 8.06 -14.43
CA VAL A 117 5.92 7.28 -15.08
C VAL A 117 5.63 6.04 -14.24
N LEU A 118 4.38 5.89 -13.84
CA LEU A 118 3.88 4.79 -13.05
C LEU A 118 3.04 3.85 -13.92
N LEU A 119 3.38 2.56 -13.95
CA LEU A 119 2.51 1.51 -14.51
C LEU A 119 1.76 0.84 -13.36
N VAL A 120 0.46 1.10 -13.24
CA VAL A 120 -0.38 0.55 -12.16
C VAL A 120 -1.31 -0.51 -12.71
N ILE A 121 -1.16 -1.74 -12.21
CA ILE A 121 -1.93 -2.91 -12.65
C ILE A 121 -2.81 -3.35 -11.49
N PHE A 122 -4.14 -3.34 -11.67
CA PHE A 122 -5.08 -3.63 -10.60
C PHE A 122 -6.23 -4.53 -11.09
N GLU A 123 -6.80 -5.30 -10.15
CA GLU A 123 -7.90 -6.24 -10.40
C GLU A 123 -9.22 -5.70 -9.83
N SER A 124 -10.31 -6.02 -10.50
CA SER A 124 -11.72 -6.06 -10.01
C SER A 124 -12.20 -4.98 -9.01
N ARG A 125 -11.72 -3.74 -9.13
CA ARG A 125 -12.14 -2.60 -8.28
C ARG A 125 -12.26 -1.35 -9.15
N PRO A 126 -13.44 -1.04 -9.68
CA PRO A 126 -13.64 0.08 -10.60
C PRO A 126 -13.27 1.44 -10.01
N GLU A 127 -13.48 1.66 -8.72
CA GLU A 127 -13.17 2.91 -8.01
C GLU A 127 -11.67 3.27 -8.04
N VAL A 128 -10.80 2.28 -8.21
CA VAL A 128 -9.35 2.45 -8.14
C VAL A 128 -8.81 3.37 -9.23
N ILE A 129 -9.43 3.39 -10.43
CA ILE A 129 -8.98 4.27 -11.52
C ILE A 129 -9.01 5.75 -11.12
N ALA A 130 -10.06 6.19 -10.42
CA ALA A 130 -10.21 7.57 -9.98
C ALA A 130 -9.18 7.94 -8.91
N ASN A 131 -9.01 7.07 -7.91
CA ASN A 131 -8.07 7.30 -6.81
C ASN A 131 -6.61 7.32 -7.30
N ILE A 132 -6.24 6.38 -8.16
CA ILE A 132 -4.88 6.34 -8.73
C ILE A 132 -4.63 7.53 -9.66
N THR A 133 -5.60 7.91 -10.47
CA THR A 133 -5.53 9.13 -11.28
C THR A 133 -5.23 10.35 -10.40
N ALA A 134 -5.97 10.50 -9.30
CA ALA A 134 -5.77 11.61 -8.38
C ALA A 134 -4.37 11.60 -7.75
N LEU A 135 -3.91 10.45 -7.28
CA LEU A 135 -2.57 10.29 -6.70
C LEU A 135 -1.46 10.58 -7.72
N CYS A 136 -1.58 10.06 -8.96
CA CYS A 136 -0.60 10.33 -10.02
C CYS A 136 -0.49 11.82 -10.32
N ILE A 137 -1.61 12.48 -10.61
CA ILE A 137 -1.62 13.90 -10.98
C ILE A 137 -1.14 14.76 -9.80
N LYS A 138 -1.64 14.53 -8.57
CA LYS A 138 -1.24 15.30 -7.38
C LYS A 138 0.24 15.20 -7.08
N SER A 139 0.82 14.02 -7.25
CA SER A 139 2.26 13.78 -7.05
C SER A 139 3.13 14.15 -8.27
N GLY A 140 2.53 14.70 -9.34
CA GLY A 140 3.26 15.11 -10.55
C GLY A 140 3.73 13.97 -11.43
N ASN A 141 3.18 12.76 -11.25
CA ASN A 141 3.50 11.57 -12.04
C ASN A 141 2.51 11.37 -13.20
N ALA A 142 2.96 10.77 -14.28
CA ALA A 142 2.07 10.22 -15.30
C ALA A 142 1.72 8.78 -14.97
N GLY A 143 0.46 8.37 -15.22
CA GLY A 143 -0.05 7.05 -14.93
C GLY A 143 -0.45 6.28 -16.19
N ILE A 144 0.07 5.04 -16.33
CA ILE A 144 -0.44 4.04 -17.27
C ILE A 144 -1.21 3.03 -16.44
N LEU A 145 -2.51 2.92 -16.65
CA LEU A 145 -3.42 2.18 -15.79
C LEU A 145 -3.95 0.95 -16.52
N LYS A 146 -3.89 -0.21 -15.87
CA LYS A 146 -4.45 -1.47 -16.36
C LYS A 146 -5.41 -2.06 -15.34
N GLY A 147 -6.69 -2.01 -15.66
CA GLY A 147 -7.74 -2.63 -14.84
C GLY A 147 -8.00 -4.10 -15.17
N GLY A 148 -8.73 -4.80 -14.30
CA GLY A 148 -9.23 -6.15 -14.54
C GLY A 148 -10.20 -6.23 -15.71
N LYS A 149 -10.20 -7.36 -16.41
CA LYS A 149 -11.12 -7.60 -17.54
C LYS A 149 -12.60 -7.59 -17.14
N GLU A 150 -12.88 -7.86 -15.88
CA GLU A 150 -14.21 -7.94 -15.29
C GLU A 150 -14.89 -6.57 -15.15
N SER A 151 -14.13 -5.47 -15.26
CA SER A 151 -14.63 -4.09 -15.14
C SER A 151 -14.29 -3.24 -16.37
N VAL A 152 -14.08 -3.84 -17.53
CA VAL A 152 -13.56 -3.17 -18.71
C VAL A 152 -14.46 -2.05 -19.21
N ASN A 153 -15.79 -2.22 -19.15
CA ASN A 153 -16.74 -1.20 -19.59
C ASN A 153 -16.72 0.01 -18.64
N THR A 154 -16.74 -0.25 -17.34
CA THR A 154 -16.66 0.80 -16.31
C THR A 154 -15.34 1.58 -16.41
N PHE A 155 -14.21 0.88 -16.56
CA PHE A 155 -12.90 1.54 -16.71
C PHE A 155 -12.82 2.40 -17.95
N ARG A 156 -13.33 1.90 -19.09
CA ARG A 156 -13.32 2.64 -20.36
C ARG A 156 -14.14 3.92 -20.24
N GLU A 157 -15.34 3.84 -19.68
CA GLU A 157 -16.23 4.99 -19.48
C GLU A 157 -15.58 6.04 -18.57
N MET A 158 -15.05 5.61 -17.40
CA MET A 158 -14.39 6.52 -16.46
C MET A 158 -13.12 7.14 -17.07
N ALA A 159 -12.29 6.34 -17.75
CA ALA A 159 -11.09 6.85 -18.42
C ALA A 159 -11.43 7.87 -19.53
N GLN A 160 -12.51 7.65 -20.27
CA GLN A 160 -12.98 8.59 -21.28
C GLN A 160 -13.38 9.92 -20.65
N VAL A 161 -14.17 9.88 -19.55
CA VAL A 161 -14.58 11.11 -18.82
C VAL A 161 -13.37 11.85 -18.28
N ILE A 162 -12.39 11.15 -17.71
CA ILE A 162 -11.14 11.73 -17.16
C ILE A 162 -10.35 12.40 -18.30
N ASN A 163 -10.11 11.69 -19.40
CA ASN A 163 -9.31 12.21 -20.51
C ASN A 163 -10.00 13.37 -21.24
N ASP A 164 -11.31 13.33 -21.42
CA ASP A 164 -12.09 14.45 -21.99
C ASP A 164 -12.02 15.68 -21.08
N THR A 165 -12.04 15.49 -19.76
CA THR A 165 -11.90 16.56 -18.79
C THR A 165 -10.51 17.19 -18.87
N ILE A 166 -9.46 16.37 -18.93
CA ILE A 166 -8.08 16.88 -19.13
C ILE A 166 -8.00 17.65 -20.45
N ALA A 167 -8.48 17.08 -21.56
CA ALA A 167 -8.43 17.70 -22.87
C ALA A 167 -9.08 19.09 -22.90
N LYS A 168 -10.26 19.22 -22.28
CA LYS A 168 -10.99 20.50 -22.20
C LYS A 168 -10.30 21.55 -21.33
N ASN A 169 -9.39 21.14 -20.45
CA ASN A 169 -8.79 22.01 -19.44
C ASN A 169 -7.27 22.15 -19.55
N VAL A 170 -6.64 21.64 -20.62
CA VAL A 170 -5.18 21.79 -20.85
C VAL A 170 -4.73 23.25 -20.76
N ALA A 171 -5.45 24.15 -21.44
CA ALA A 171 -5.10 25.57 -21.47
C ALA A 171 -5.22 26.25 -20.09
N ALA A 172 -6.12 25.78 -19.24
CA ALA A 172 -6.36 26.37 -17.92
C ALA A 172 -5.46 25.80 -16.81
N THR A 173 -5.08 24.53 -16.91
CA THR A 173 -4.35 23.82 -15.85
C THR A 173 -2.92 23.44 -16.24
N GLY A 174 -2.62 23.42 -17.53
CA GLY A 174 -1.34 22.94 -18.06
C GLY A 174 -1.18 21.40 -18.02
N VAL A 175 -2.14 20.66 -17.43
CA VAL A 175 -2.07 19.20 -17.37
C VAL A 175 -2.21 18.61 -18.77
N PRO A 176 -1.19 17.87 -19.27
CA PRO A 176 -1.13 17.43 -20.64
C PRO A 176 -2.00 16.20 -20.92
N LEU A 177 -2.36 16.02 -22.19
CA LEU A 177 -2.83 14.73 -22.69
C LEU A 177 -1.75 13.67 -22.45
N GLY A 178 -2.16 12.44 -22.12
CA GLY A 178 -1.23 11.37 -21.78
C GLY A 178 -0.81 11.35 -20.30
N ALA A 179 -1.26 12.31 -19.49
CA ALA A 179 -1.07 12.28 -18.02
C ALA A 179 -1.64 11.00 -17.39
N VAL A 180 -2.76 10.51 -17.93
CA VAL A 180 -3.39 9.25 -17.53
C VAL A 180 -3.80 8.47 -18.78
N GLN A 181 -3.34 7.24 -18.89
CA GLN A 181 -3.65 6.37 -20.02
C GLN A 181 -4.20 5.04 -19.51
N LEU A 182 -5.26 4.52 -20.13
CA LEU A 182 -5.81 3.20 -19.85
C LEU A 182 -5.36 2.21 -20.92
N ILE A 183 -4.87 1.05 -20.50
CA ILE A 183 -4.58 -0.10 -21.35
C ILE A 183 -5.48 -1.28 -20.98
N GLU A 184 -5.82 -2.13 -21.97
CA GLU A 184 -6.85 -3.13 -21.79
C GLU A 184 -6.31 -4.56 -21.82
N THR A 185 -5.29 -4.85 -22.62
CA THR A 185 -4.85 -6.22 -22.86
C THR A 185 -3.71 -6.67 -21.95
N ARG A 186 -3.56 -7.98 -21.78
CA ARG A 186 -2.40 -8.56 -21.07
C ARG A 186 -1.12 -8.44 -21.89
N GLN A 187 -1.24 -8.43 -23.22
CA GLN A 187 -0.08 -8.27 -24.10
C GLN A 187 0.50 -6.86 -23.94
N ASP A 188 -0.35 -5.82 -23.88
CA ASP A 188 0.12 -4.46 -23.62
C ASP A 188 0.92 -4.37 -22.32
N VAL A 189 0.48 -5.08 -21.25
CA VAL A 189 1.23 -5.13 -19.98
C VAL A 189 2.60 -5.77 -20.18
N SER A 190 2.66 -6.93 -20.86
CA SER A 190 3.94 -7.62 -21.11
C SER A 190 4.92 -6.73 -21.85
N ASP A 191 4.43 -6.07 -22.91
CA ASP A 191 5.25 -5.20 -23.75
C ASP A 191 5.69 -3.91 -23.00
N LEU A 192 4.86 -3.40 -22.08
CA LEU A 192 5.20 -2.26 -21.23
C LEU A 192 6.20 -2.61 -20.13
N LEU A 193 6.21 -3.84 -19.61
CA LEU A 193 7.18 -4.28 -18.61
C LEU A 193 8.63 -4.32 -19.14
N ASP A 194 8.80 -4.26 -20.46
CA ASP A 194 10.10 -4.17 -21.13
C ASP A 194 10.55 -2.71 -21.38
N GLN A 195 9.70 -1.70 -21.06
CA GLN A 195 10.00 -0.27 -21.31
C GLN A 195 10.69 0.38 -20.10
N ASP A 196 11.77 -0.20 -19.60
CA ASP A 196 12.48 0.23 -18.39
C ASP A 196 13.18 1.61 -18.53
N GLU A 197 13.39 2.11 -19.75
CA GLU A 197 13.87 3.48 -19.99
C GLU A 197 12.76 4.54 -19.94
N LEU A 198 11.50 4.13 -20.08
CA LEU A 198 10.35 5.02 -20.18
C LEU A 198 9.39 4.93 -18.98
N ILE A 199 9.42 3.85 -18.22
CA ILE A 199 8.59 3.61 -17.05
C ILE A 199 9.49 3.49 -15.84
N ASP A 200 9.20 4.24 -14.78
CA ASP A 200 10.04 4.33 -13.58
C ASP A 200 9.62 3.38 -12.46
N LEU A 201 8.33 3.02 -12.40
CA LEU A 201 7.80 2.19 -11.32
C LEU A 201 6.59 1.39 -11.77
N VAL A 202 6.55 0.11 -11.41
CA VAL A 202 5.38 -0.75 -11.56
C VAL A 202 4.73 -0.98 -10.20
N VAL A 203 3.41 -0.78 -10.14
CA VAL A 203 2.61 -0.98 -8.91
C VAL A 203 1.53 -2.04 -9.19
N PRO A 204 1.80 -3.33 -8.95
CA PRO A 204 0.78 -4.36 -9.06
C PRO A 204 -0.12 -4.39 -7.82
N ARG A 205 -1.44 -4.45 -8.06
CA ARG A 205 -2.49 -4.63 -7.04
C ARG A 205 -3.39 -5.80 -7.44
N GLY A 206 -3.17 -6.95 -6.88
CA GLY A 206 -3.93 -8.15 -7.21
C GLY A 206 -3.37 -9.38 -6.51
N SER A 207 -3.66 -10.53 -7.09
CA SER A 207 -3.26 -11.83 -6.55
C SER A 207 -1.73 -11.98 -6.43
N ASN A 208 -1.31 -12.82 -5.48
CA ASN A 208 0.10 -13.19 -5.28
C ASN A 208 0.78 -13.64 -6.57
N ALA A 209 0.06 -14.44 -7.36
CA ALA A 209 0.57 -14.92 -8.64
C ALA A 209 0.89 -13.77 -9.61
N LEU A 210 0.02 -12.76 -9.68
CA LEU A 210 0.24 -11.57 -10.50
C LEU A 210 1.48 -10.80 -10.05
N VAL A 211 1.59 -10.51 -8.75
CA VAL A 211 2.71 -9.74 -8.20
C VAL A 211 4.03 -10.47 -8.39
N ARG A 212 4.08 -11.78 -8.10
CA ARG A 212 5.28 -12.60 -8.30
C ARG A 212 5.67 -12.71 -9.77
N ASN A 213 4.68 -12.85 -10.66
CA ASN A 213 4.93 -12.89 -12.11
C ASN A 213 5.55 -11.57 -12.61
N ILE A 214 4.98 -10.43 -12.22
CA ILE A 214 5.50 -9.12 -12.61
C ILE A 214 6.93 -8.93 -12.07
N LYS A 215 7.18 -9.21 -10.78
CA LYS A 215 8.53 -9.08 -10.19
C LYS A 215 9.60 -9.93 -10.89
N ARG A 216 9.21 -11.06 -11.48
CA ARG A 216 10.15 -11.96 -12.20
C ARG A 216 10.42 -11.53 -13.63
N ASN A 217 9.51 -10.79 -14.24
CA ASN A 217 9.49 -10.52 -15.68
C ASN A 217 9.74 -9.06 -16.05
N THR A 218 10.21 -8.20 -15.12
CA THR A 218 10.58 -6.83 -15.45
C THR A 218 11.88 -6.40 -14.77
N LYS A 219 12.58 -5.47 -15.39
CA LYS A 219 13.71 -4.74 -14.80
C LYS A 219 13.28 -3.44 -14.12
N ILE A 220 12.06 -2.98 -14.38
CA ILE A 220 11.49 -1.78 -13.73
C ILE A 220 11.29 -2.07 -12.25
N PRO A 221 11.64 -1.17 -11.34
CA PRO A 221 11.35 -1.31 -9.92
C PRO A 221 9.86 -1.62 -9.68
N VAL A 222 9.58 -2.60 -8.81
CA VAL A 222 8.20 -3.03 -8.49
C VAL A 222 7.87 -2.72 -7.04
N LEU A 223 6.86 -1.90 -6.83
CA LEU A 223 6.33 -1.55 -5.52
C LEU A 223 5.07 -2.36 -5.25
N GLY A 224 5.14 -3.28 -4.28
CA GLY A 224 4.00 -4.13 -3.92
C GLY A 224 4.42 -5.28 -2.99
N HIS A 225 3.41 -5.98 -2.49
CA HIS A 225 3.56 -7.20 -1.71
C HIS A 225 2.85 -8.37 -2.42
N ALA A 226 3.35 -9.57 -2.23
CA ALA A 226 2.73 -10.77 -2.76
C ALA A 226 1.76 -11.40 -1.75
N ASP A 227 2.20 -11.54 -0.50
CA ASP A 227 1.46 -12.21 0.57
C ASP A 227 1.26 -11.27 1.75
N GLY A 228 0.16 -11.44 2.48
CA GLY A 228 -0.18 -10.72 3.70
C GLY A 228 -0.14 -11.65 4.92
N ILE A 229 1.03 -12.19 5.29
CA ILE A 229 1.20 -13.05 6.46
C ILE A 229 1.56 -12.15 7.64
N CYS A 230 0.55 -11.77 8.44
CA CYS A 230 0.71 -10.92 9.59
C CYS A 230 0.61 -11.74 10.87
N SER A 231 1.41 -11.38 11.89
CA SER A 231 1.43 -12.08 13.16
C SER A 231 1.06 -11.15 14.33
N VAL A 232 0.42 -11.72 15.34
CA VAL A 232 0.21 -11.08 16.64
C VAL A 232 0.86 -11.94 17.71
N TYR A 233 1.76 -11.34 18.50
CA TYR A 233 2.38 -11.98 19.65
C TYR A 233 1.77 -11.46 20.94
N VAL A 234 1.22 -12.38 21.75
CA VAL A 234 0.68 -12.12 23.08
C VAL A 234 1.75 -12.51 24.11
N ASP A 235 2.34 -11.51 24.74
CA ASP A 235 3.42 -11.66 25.71
C ASP A 235 2.92 -12.10 27.10
N GLU A 236 3.80 -12.62 27.95
CA GLU A 236 3.46 -12.99 29.35
C GLU A 236 2.96 -11.80 30.19
N PHE A 237 3.30 -10.59 29.81
CA PHE A 237 2.86 -9.34 30.46
C PHE A 237 1.68 -8.66 29.73
N ALA A 238 0.96 -9.38 28.89
CA ALA A 238 -0.19 -8.81 28.20
C ALA A 238 -1.36 -8.57 29.16
N ASP A 239 -2.07 -7.47 28.93
CA ASP A 239 -3.43 -7.30 29.47
C ASP A 239 -4.37 -8.25 28.72
N LEU A 240 -5.07 -9.12 29.44
CA LEU A 240 -5.89 -10.19 28.86
C LEU A 240 -7.04 -9.63 28.00
N GLU A 241 -7.68 -8.55 28.43
CA GLU A 241 -8.79 -7.94 27.67
C GLU A 241 -8.30 -7.28 26.39
N LYS A 242 -7.13 -6.63 26.42
CA LYS A 242 -6.49 -6.14 25.21
C LYS A 242 -6.13 -7.29 24.27
N ALA A 243 -5.58 -8.39 24.81
CA ALA A 243 -5.21 -9.56 24.01
C ALA A 243 -6.42 -10.17 23.30
N LYS A 244 -7.53 -10.37 23.99
CA LYS A 244 -8.79 -10.88 23.42
C LYS A 244 -9.33 -9.96 22.31
N ARG A 245 -9.45 -8.67 22.61
CA ARG A 245 -10.01 -7.68 21.65
C ARG A 245 -9.16 -7.51 20.40
N ILE A 246 -7.84 -7.37 20.56
CA ILE A 246 -6.92 -7.12 19.45
C ILE A 246 -6.82 -8.37 18.57
N SER A 247 -6.69 -9.57 19.15
CA SER A 247 -6.59 -10.81 18.38
C SER A 247 -7.85 -11.08 17.55
N VAL A 248 -9.04 -10.88 18.13
CA VAL A 248 -10.31 -11.02 17.40
C VAL A 248 -10.40 -9.98 16.27
N ASP A 249 -10.18 -8.70 16.56
CA ASP A 249 -10.24 -7.66 15.52
C ASP A 249 -9.22 -7.91 14.41
N ALA A 250 -8.00 -8.29 14.76
CA ALA A 250 -6.93 -8.55 13.81
C ALA A 250 -7.29 -9.67 12.80
N LYS A 251 -8.09 -10.67 13.20
CA LYS A 251 -8.52 -11.75 12.31
C LYS A 251 -9.89 -11.53 11.69
N THR A 252 -10.88 -11.10 12.48
CA THR A 252 -12.29 -11.12 12.03
C THR A 252 -12.72 -9.86 11.29
N ASN A 253 -12.04 -8.74 11.52
CA ASN A 253 -12.30 -7.50 10.81
C ASN A 253 -11.75 -7.58 9.39
N TYR A 254 -12.53 -8.18 8.48
CA TYR A 254 -12.18 -8.45 7.09
C TYR A 254 -11.04 -9.47 6.90
N PRO A 255 -11.31 -10.77 7.07
CA PRO A 255 -10.29 -11.85 7.03
C PRO A 255 -9.51 -11.94 5.71
N ALA A 256 -10.07 -11.46 4.60
CA ALA A 256 -9.42 -11.44 3.29
C ALA A 256 -8.55 -10.19 3.05
N GLY A 257 -8.28 -9.41 4.08
CA GLY A 257 -7.36 -8.27 4.01
C GLY A 257 -5.92 -8.73 4.20
N CYS A 258 -4.98 -8.22 3.39
CA CYS A 258 -3.55 -8.55 3.50
C CYS A 258 -2.89 -8.16 4.83
N ASN A 259 -3.57 -7.36 5.64
CA ASN A 259 -3.18 -6.98 7.00
C ASN A 259 -4.00 -7.72 8.09
N ALA A 260 -4.80 -8.73 7.71
CA ALA A 260 -5.44 -9.61 8.69
C ALA A 260 -4.38 -10.53 9.33
N MET A 261 -4.58 -10.86 10.60
CA MET A 261 -3.70 -11.79 11.30
C MET A 261 -3.84 -13.20 10.72
N GLU A 262 -2.71 -13.82 10.39
CA GLU A 262 -2.65 -15.21 9.93
C GLU A 262 -1.98 -16.13 10.97
N THR A 263 -1.15 -15.56 11.86
CA THR A 263 -0.48 -16.29 12.93
C THR A 263 -0.67 -15.58 14.28
N LEU A 264 -1.12 -16.35 15.27
CA LEU A 264 -1.20 -15.94 16.67
C LEU A 264 -0.13 -16.69 17.50
N LEU A 265 0.82 -15.95 18.05
CA LEU A 265 1.86 -16.45 18.93
C LEU A 265 1.50 -16.11 20.36
N ILE A 266 1.57 -17.08 21.26
CA ILE A 266 1.18 -16.89 22.68
C ILE A 266 2.33 -17.32 23.60
N ASN A 267 2.67 -16.47 24.56
CA ASN A 267 3.55 -16.87 25.64
C ASN A 267 2.76 -17.74 26.65
N PRO A 268 3.14 -19.01 26.88
CA PRO A 268 2.40 -19.92 27.76
C PRO A 268 2.43 -19.51 29.24
N LYS A 269 3.24 -18.51 29.62
CA LYS A 269 3.28 -17.97 30.98
C LYS A 269 2.20 -16.90 31.23
N LEU A 270 1.53 -16.42 30.20
CA LEU A 270 0.41 -15.52 30.39
C LEU A 270 -0.69 -16.23 31.19
N SER A 271 -1.15 -15.61 32.27
CA SER A 271 -2.28 -16.14 33.04
C SER A 271 -3.56 -16.08 32.19
N HIS A 272 -4.30 -17.19 32.17
CA HIS A 272 -5.55 -17.32 31.40
C HIS A 272 -5.39 -17.08 29.87
N TRP A 273 -4.25 -17.47 29.31
CA TRP A 273 -4.02 -17.40 27.85
C TRP A 273 -5.08 -18.19 27.05
N GLU A 274 -5.67 -19.24 27.64
CA GLU A 274 -6.75 -20.04 27.04
C GLU A 274 -8.00 -19.20 26.70
N ASP A 275 -8.26 -18.14 27.45
CA ASP A 275 -9.39 -17.23 27.18
C ASP A 275 -9.21 -16.47 25.87
N VAL A 276 -7.97 -16.22 25.44
CA VAL A 276 -7.71 -15.60 24.13
C VAL A 276 -8.15 -16.55 23.02
N LEU A 277 -7.79 -17.83 23.09
CA LEU A 277 -8.18 -18.83 22.09
C LEU A 277 -9.69 -19.08 22.09
N THR A 278 -10.28 -19.21 23.28
CA THR A 278 -11.73 -19.39 23.43
C THR A 278 -12.48 -18.22 22.79
N ASN A 279 -12.05 -16.98 23.07
CA ASN A 279 -12.67 -15.79 22.48
C ASN A 279 -12.53 -15.74 20.95
N MET A 280 -11.42 -16.22 20.37
CA MET A 280 -11.25 -16.36 18.93
C MET A 280 -12.26 -17.37 18.35
N ILE A 281 -12.41 -18.53 18.96
CA ILE A 281 -13.35 -19.58 18.56
C ILE A 281 -14.80 -19.08 18.64
N GLU A 282 -15.19 -18.42 19.73
CA GLU A 282 -16.52 -17.83 19.91
C GLU A 282 -16.86 -16.79 18.83
N ASN A 283 -15.85 -16.20 18.20
CA ASN A 283 -15.99 -15.30 17.05
C ASN A 283 -15.81 -16.01 15.69
N GLY A 284 -15.92 -17.36 15.67
CA GLY A 284 -15.98 -18.18 14.46
C GLY A 284 -14.63 -18.46 13.82
N VAL A 285 -13.51 -18.26 14.53
CA VAL A 285 -12.18 -18.53 14.02
C VAL A 285 -11.80 -19.99 14.23
N THR A 286 -11.35 -20.67 13.18
CA THR A 286 -10.73 -21.98 13.23
C THR A 286 -9.24 -21.84 13.52
N LEU A 287 -8.77 -22.48 14.57
CA LEU A 287 -7.39 -22.40 15.04
C LEU A 287 -6.61 -23.64 14.60
N HIS A 288 -5.56 -23.42 13.79
CA HIS A 288 -4.58 -24.42 13.39
C HIS A 288 -3.47 -24.42 14.45
N VAL A 289 -3.52 -25.35 15.37
CA VAL A 289 -2.70 -25.34 16.59
C VAL A 289 -1.59 -26.37 16.56
N THR A 290 -0.43 -26.04 17.14
CA THR A 290 0.62 -27.03 17.43
C THR A 290 0.15 -28.01 18.51
N SER A 291 0.74 -29.20 18.56
CA SER A 291 0.32 -30.26 19.49
C SER A 291 0.40 -29.84 20.96
N ASP A 292 1.42 -29.07 21.33
CA ASP A 292 1.60 -28.55 22.69
C ASP A 292 0.52 -27.51 23.06
N VAL A 293 0.11 -26.68 22.12
CA VAL A 293 -1.03 -25.74 22.30
C VAL A 293 -2.32 -26.53 22.49
N ARG A 294 -2.63 -27.50 21.59
CA ARG A 294 -3.82 -28.32 21.66
C ARG A 294 -3.94 -29.05 23.00
N ASP A 295 -2.87 -29.76 23.41
CA ASP A 295 -2.88 -30.57 24.61
C ASP A 295 -3.02 -29.71 25.87
N SER A 296 -2.34 -28.56 25.91
CA SER A 296 -2.45 -27.59 27.01
C SER A 296 -3.82 -26.95 27.08
N TYR A 297 -4.38 -26.53 25.95
CA TYR A 297 -5.71 -25.90 25.83
C TYR A 297 -6.80 -26.89 26.28
N THR A 298 -6.78 -28.12 25.74
CA THR A 298 -7.75 -29.16 26.13
C THR A 298 -7.72 -29.45 27.64
N LYS A 299 -6.54 -29.52 28.23
CA LYS A 299 -6.36 -29.71 29.66
C LYS A 299 -6.89 -28.53 30.48
N GLN A 300 -6.63 -27.31 30.04
CA GLN A 300 -6.98 -26.09 30.78
C GLN A 300 -8.50 -25.83 30.76
N ILE A 301 -9.14 -26.05 29.62
CA ILE A 301 -10.59 -25.86 29.45
C ILE A 301 -11.39 -26.97 30.15
N GLY A 302 -10.87 -28.20 30.16
CA GLY A 302 -11.51 -29.34 30.85
C GLY A 302 -12.96 -29.56 30.42
N ASP A 303 -13.90 -29.55 31.36
CA ASP A 303 -15.34 -29.83 31.11
C ASP A 303 -16.03 -28.75 30.24
N LYS A 304 -15.41 -27.60 29.99
CA LYS A 304 -15.92 -26.56 29.09
C LYS A 304 -15.63 -26.88 27.63
N LEU A 305 -14.88 -27.93 27.32
CA LEU A 305 -14.54 -28.34 25.96
C LEU A 305 -15.76 -28.96 25.24
N THR A 306 -16.57 -28.13 24.62
CA THR A 306 -17.75 -28.56 23.86
C THR A 306 -17.35 -29.12 22.49
N ASP A 307 -18.27 -29.81 21.80
CA ASP A 307 -18.02 -30.33 20.47
C ASP A 307 -17.89 -29.17 19.44
N ASP A 308 -18.54 -28.06 19.68
CA ASP A 308 -18.39 -26.83 18.90
C ASP A 308 -16.95 -26.30 18.99
N ILE A 309 -16.41 -26.15 20.20
CA ILE A 309 -15.02 -25.73 20.40
C ILE A 309 -14.04 -26.70 19.72
N LYS A 310 -14.26 -28.03 19.86
CA LYS A 310 -13.41 -29.04 19.22
C LYS A 310 -13.41 -28.92 17.70
N SER A 311 -14.55 -28.57 17.10
CA SER A 311 -14.68 -28.43 15.64
C SER A 311 -13.85 -27.28 15.06
N HIS A 312 -13.49 -26.29 15.89
CA HIS A 312 -12.66 -25.13 15.52
C HIS A 312 -11.18 -25.30 15.86
N ILE A 313 -10.76 -26.49 16.32
CA ILE A 313 -9.37 -26.79 16.63
C ILE A 313 -8.88 -27.87 15.67
N VAL A 314 -7.93 -27.53 14.83
CA VAL A 314 -7.32 -28.44 13.87
C VAL A 314 -5.80 -28.49 14.07
N ASP A 315 -5.16 -29.58 13.65
CA ASP A 315 -3.70 -29.66 13.70
C ASP A 315 -3.06 -28.76 12.67
N VAL A 316 -2.07 -27.99 13.08
CA VAL A 316 -1.27 -27.17 12.16
C VAL A 316 -0.39 -28.04 11.28
N ASN A 317 -0.30 -27.72 10.00
CA ASN A 317 0.80 -28.18 9.16
C ASN A 317 1.99 -27.24 9.34
N GLU A 318 2.92 -27.58 10.24
CA GLU A 318 4.06 -26.70 10.58
C GLU A 318 4.94 -26.30 9.38
N LYS A 319 4.87 -27.05 8.28
CA LYS A 319 5.65 -26.75 7.07
C LYS A 319 5.00 -25.75 6.14
N GLU A 320 3.71 -25.48 6.30
CA GLU A 320 2.92 -24.71 5.36
C GLU A 320 2.12 -23.60 6.03
N ASP A 321 1.48 -23.87 7.20
CA ASP A 321 0.47 -22.97 7.75
C ASP A 321 1.06 -21.67 8.30
N PHE A 322 2.32 -21.66 8.75
CA PHE A 322 2.99 -20.42 9.19
C PHE A 322 3.47 -19.56 8.02
N ASP A 323 3.56 -20.11 6.80
CA ASP A 323 3.95 -19.41 5.57
C ASP A 323 2.75 -19.15 4.65
N LYS A 324 1.52 -19.31 5.18
CA LYS A 324 0.28 -19.26 4.41
C LYS A 324 -0.58 -18.05 4.77
N GLU A 325 -1.09 -17.38 3.75
CA GLU A 325 -2.19 -16.43 3.88
C GLU A 325 -3.51 -17.19 3.71
N PHE A 326 -4.25 -17.40 4.81
CA PHE A 326 -5.49 -18.21 4.81
C PHE A 326 -6.63 -17.51 4.04
N ILE A 327 -6.73 -16.18 4.15
CA ILE A 327 -7.80 -15.36 3.51
C ILE A 327 -9.21 -15.76 4.02
N SER A 328 -9.30 -16.42 5.15
CA SER A 328 -10.50 -16.95 5.78
C SER A 328 -10.46 -16.73 7.29
N LEU A 329 -11.47 -17.20 8.02
CA LEU A 329 -11.49 -17.21 9.48
C LEU A 329 -10.65 -18.36 10.05
N ASP A 330 -9.49 -18.60 9.46
CA ASP A 330 -8.48 -19.56 9.91
C ASP A 330 -7.24 -18.84 10.41
N CYS A 331 -6.58 -19.35 11.45
CA CYS A 331 -5.39 -18.75 12.05
C CYS A 331 -4.46 -19.82 12.61
N ALA A 332 -3.18 -19.78 12.25
CA ALA A 332 -2.17 -20.65 12.86
C ALA A 332 -1.83 -20.17 14.27
N VAL A 333 -1.65 -21.11 15.22
CA VAL A 333 -1.37 -20.79 16.63
C VAL A 333 -0.20 -21.60 17.16
N LYS A 334 0.74 -20.93 17.83
CA LYS A 334 1.93 -21.56 18.41
C LYS A 334 2.30 -20.92 19.74
N PHE A 335 2.79 -21.73 20.68
CA PHE A 335 3.44 -21.21 21.87
C PHE A 335 4.83 -20.69 21.55
N ILE A 336 5.14 -19.53 22.12
CA ILE A 336 6.47 -18.90 22.04
C ILE A 336 6.95 -18.57 23.44
N LYS A 337 8.19 -18.94 23.73
CA LYS A 337 8.78 -18.87 25.07
C LYS A 337 8.96 -17.43 25.59
N ASP A 338 9.33 -16.51 24.70
CA ASP A 338 9.66 -15.13 25.03
C ASP A 338 9.65 -14.23 23.80
N THR A 339 9.82 -12.92 24.01
CA THR A 339 9.84 -11.93 22.95
C THR A 339 10.91 -12.18 21.88
N GLN A 340 12.07 -12.76 22.28
CA GLN A 340 13.12 -13.08 21.30
C GLN A 340 12.69 -14.18 20.36
N GLY A 341 12.08 -15.25 20.88
CA GLY A 341 11.54 -16.33 20.06
C GLY A 341 10.42 -15.85 19.13
N ALA A 342 9.59 -14.89 19.59
CA ALA A 342 8.57 -14.27 18.73
C ALA A 342 9.20 -13.50 17.57
N ILE A 343 10.24 -12.71 17.84
CA ILE A 343 10.98 -11.97 16.80
C ILE A 343 11.59 -12.93 15.77
N GLU A 344 12.22 -14.01 16.23
CA GLU A 344 12.84 -15.02 15.35
C GLU A 344 11.80 -15.69 14.46
N HIS A 345 10.70 -16.18 15.05
CA HIS A 345 9.62 -16.83 14.30
C HIS A 345 8.98 -15.87 13.29
N ILE A 346 8.64 -14.65 13.70
CA ILE A 346 8.00 -13.67 12.81
C ILE A 346 8.94 -13.29 11.67
N ASN A 347 10.21 -13.03 11.92
CA ASN A 347 11.17 -12.67 10.87
C ASN A 347 11.43 -13.82 9.88
N GLU A 348 11.24 -15.08 10.30
CA GLU A 348 11.34 -16.26 9.45
C GLU A 348 10.11 -16.41 8.54
N HIS A 349 8.89 -16.28 9.08
CA HIS A 349 7.64 -16.65 8.45
C HIS A 349 6.82 -15.47 7.89
N SER A 350 6.97 -14.26 8.46
CA SER A 350 6.19 -13.09 8.06
C SER A 350 6.46 -12.65 6.63
N SER A 351 5.41 -12.20 5.95
CA SER A 351 5.52 -11.51 4.66
C SER A 351 6.18 -10.13 4.76
N ARG A 352 6.55 -9.69 5.96
CA ARG A 352 7.06 -8.33 6.28
C ARG A 352 6.03 -7.23 6.05
N HIS A 353 4.77 -7.60 6.15
CA HIS A 353 3.67 -6.64 6.01
C HIS A 353 3.45 -5.89 7.32
N THR A 354 2.84 -6.52 8.31
CA THR A 354 2.52 -5.89 9.58
C THR A 354 2.44 -6.93 10.70
N ASP A 355 3.15 -6.68 11.80
CA ASP A 355 3.15 -7.55 12.95
C ASP A 355 2.96 -6.75 14.24
N SER A 356 2.37 -7.36 15.27
CA SER A 356 2.01 -6.69 16.51
C SER A 356 2.42 -7.49 17.75
N ILE A 357 2.82 -6.78 18.79
CA ILE A 357 2.97 -7.32 20.16
C ILE A 357 1.88 -6.75 21.07
N ILE A 358 1.36 -7.61 21.94
CA ILE A 358 0.46 -7.21 23.02
C ILE A 358 1.20 -7.44 24.34
N THR A 359 1.52 -6.37 25.03
CA THR A 359 2.27 -6.40 26.30
C THR A 359 2.12 -5.09 27.07
N GLU A 360 2.15 -5.15 28.40
CA GLU A 360 2.30 -3.98 29.27
C GLU A 360 3.78 -3.74 29.65
N ASN A 361 4.68 -4.63 29.27
CA ASN A 361 6.11 -4.46 29.49
C ASN A 361 6.76 -3.64 28.36
N LYS A 362 7.16 -2.41 28.70
CA LYS A 362 7.76 -1.49 27.75
C LYS A 362 9.07 -2.01 27.16
N GLU A 363 9.88 -2.72 27.92
CA GLU A 363 11.17 -3.25 27.44
C GLU A 363 10.95 -4.32 26.37
N ASN A 364 9.97 -5.23 26.57
CA ASN A 364 9.57 -6.23 25.59
C ASN A 364 8.97 -5.56 24.34
N ALA A 365 8.14 -4.52 24.52
CA ALA A 365 7.60 -3.74 23.40
C ALA A 365 8.72 -3.08 22.58
N ASP A 366 9.64 -2.37 23.24
CA ASP A 366 10.75 -1.69 22.55
C ASP A 366 11.69 -2.69 21.83
N LYS A 367 11.92 -3.87 22.43
CA LYS A 367 12.69 -4.95 21.81
C LYS A 367 12.00 -5.48 20.57
N PHE A 368 10.69 -5.73 20.63
CA PHE A 368 9.88 -6.20 19.51
C PHE A 368 9.85 -5.17 18.38
N LEU A 369 9.53 -3.90 18.70
CA LEU A 369 9.46 -2.81 17.71
C LEU A 369 10.78 -2.62 16.93
N LYS A 370 11.92 -2.90 17.58
CA LYS A 370 13.24 -2.81 16.93
C LYS A 370 13.65 -4.09 16.21
N GLY A 371 13.18 -5.24 16.69
CA GLY A 371 13.62 -6.56 16.22
C GLY A 371 12.87 -7.09 15.01
N ILE A 372 11.63 -6.65 14.79
CA ILE A 372 10.79 -7.08 13.68
C ILE A 372 11.14 -6.33 12.38
N ASP A 373 11.30 -7.09 11.30
CA ASP A 373 11.61 -6.55 9.97
C ASP A 373 10.35 -6.40 9.09
N SER A 374 9.28 -5.83 9.63
CA SER A 374 8.04 -5.59 8.88
C SER A 374 7.82 -4.12 8.59
N ALA A 375 6.98 -3.82 7.60
CA ALA A 375 6.65 -2.45 7.20
C ALA A 375 5.83 -1.74 8.30
N GLY A 376 4.91 -2.45 8.97
CA GLY A 376 4.21 -2.01 10.15
C GLY A 376 4.62 -2.85 11.35
N VAL A 377 5.01 -2.23 12.47
CA VAL A 377 5.29 -2.93 13.72
C VAL A 377 4.56 -2.22 14.83
N TYR A 378 3.65 -2.94 15.51
CA TYR A 378 2.71 -2.33 16.42
C TYR A 378 2.88 -2.81 17.85
N TRP A 379 2.51 -1.97 18.77
CA TRP A 379 2.39 -2.26 20.20
C TRP A 379 0.96 -1.98 20.64
N ASN A 380 0.29 -3.01 21.19
CA ASN A 380 -1.08 -2.95 21.68
C ASN A 380 -2.09 -2.39 20.65
N ALA A 381 -1.93 -2.78 19.39
CA ALA A 381 -2.83 -2.38 18.31
C ALA A 381 -3.04 -3.52 17.30
N SER A 382 -4.22 -3.59 16.70
CA SER A 382 -4.57 -4.55 15.66
C SER A 382 -3.76 -4.32 14.39
N THR A 383 -3.32 -5.40 13.73
CA THR A 383 -2.65 -5.34 12.41
C THR A 383 -3.53 -4.68 11.35
N ARG A 384 -4.85 -4.67 11.54
CA ARG A 384 -5.84 -4.05 10.66
C ARG A 384 -5.69 -2.53 10.51
N PHE A 385 -4.91 -1.88 11.36
CA PHE A 385 -4.58 -0.45 11.19
C PHE A 385 -3.65 -0.16 10.01
N ALA A 386 -2.99 -1.17 9.41
CA ALA A 386 -2.08 -0.99 8.27
C ALA A 386 -2.84 -0.67 6.97
N ASP A 387 -3.29 0.56 6.86
CA ASP A 387 -4.16 1.06 5.80
C ASP A 387 -3.93 2.58 5.67
N GLY A 388 -3.82 3.08 4.44
CA GLY A 388 -3.51 4.49 4.19
C GLY A 388 -4.56 5.45 4.72
N PHE A 389 -5.84 5.08 4.69
CA PHE A 389 -6.90 5.90 5.26
C PHE A 389 -6.79 5.95 6.79
N ARG A 390 -6.59 4.79 7.44
CA ARG A 390 -6.42 4.70 8.90
C ARG A 390 -5.16 5.38 9.42
N TYR A 391 -4.10 5.45 8.60
CA TYR A 391 -2.89 6.23 8.91
C TYR A 391 -3.05 7.73 8.69
N GLY A 392 -4.17 8.18 8.11
CA GLY A 392 -4.39 9.58 7.78
C GLY A 392 -3.66 10.05 6.50
N PHE A 393 -3.22 9.11 5.65
CA PHE A 393 -2.57 9.44 4.36
C PHE A 393 -3.59 9.78 3.26
N GLY A 394 -4.89 9.70 3.54
CA GLY A 394 -5.97 9.90 2.60
C GLY A 394 -6.18 8.67 1.72
N ALA A 395 -5.54 8.62 0.57
CA ALA A 395 -5.58 7.49 -0.36
C ALA A 395 -4.21 6.81 -0.45
N GLU A 396 -4.22 5.55 -0.89
CA GLU A 396 -3.00 4.79 -1.16
C GLU A 396 -3.02 4.19 -2.57
N VAL A 397 -1.86 4.16 -3.22
CA VAL A 397 -1.69 3.45 -4.48
C VAL A 397 -1.56 1.95 -4.27
N GLY A 398 -1.14 1.53 -3.08
CA GLY A 398 -0.96 0.14 -2.66
C GLY A 398 -0.14 0.03 -1.39
N ILE A 399 0.21 -1.19 -1.02
CA ILE A 399 1.07 -1.48 0.13
C ILE A 399 2.36 -2.13 -0.38
N SER A 400 3.49 -1.72 0.17
CA SER A 400 4.80 -2.27 -0.16
C SER A 400 5.47 -2.89 1.06
N THR A 401 6.00 -4.10 0.89
CA THR A 401 6.87 -4.74 1.88
C THR A 401 8.36 -4.59 1.52
N SER A 402 8.66 -3.93 0.41
CA SER A 402 10.03 -3.62 -0.02
C SER A 402 10.67 -2.60 0.92
N LYS A 403 12.01 -2.58 0.95
CA LYS A 403 12.77 -1.57 1.69
C LYS A 403 13.16 -0.36 0.83
N ILE A 404 12.99 -0.48 -0.49
CA ILE A 404 13.35 0.50 -1.51
C ILE A 404 12.14 0.69 -2.43
N HIS A 405 11.65 1.92 -2.66
CA HIS A 405 11.99 3.18 -1.97
C HIS A 405 10.92 3.55 -0.93
N ALA A 406 9.69 3.03 -1.05
CA ALA A 406 8.59 3.23 -0.13
C ALA A 406 8.18 1.91 0.53
N ARG A 407 7.67 1.97 1.75
CA ARG A 407 7.31 0.81 2.57
C ARG A 407 6.01 1.05 3.33
N GLY A 408 5.22 -0.01 3.57
CA GLY A 408 3.90 0.09 4.19
C GLY A 408 2.83 0.61 3.22
N PRO A 409 1.74 1.18 3.72
CA PRO A 409 0.75 1.89 2.90
C PRO A 409 1.40 3.06 2.17
N VAL A 410 1.29 3.08 0.84
CA VAL A 410 1.98 4.03 -0.03
C VAL A 410 0.99 5.09 -0.50
N GLY A 411 0.99 6.24 0.15
CA GLY A 411 0.29 7.44 -0.25
C GLY A 411 1.15 8.37 -1.13
N LEU A 412 0.85 9.68 -1.13
CA LEU A 412 1.54 10.67 -1.95
C LEU A 412 3.06 10.71 -1.72
N ASP A 413 3.50 10.61 -0.46
CA ASP A 413 4.94 10.65 -0.11
C ASP A 413 5.73 9.48 -0.71
N GLY A 414 5.09 8.34 -0.94
CA GLY A 414 5.72 7.19 -1.58
C GLY A 414 5.73 7.27 -3.11
N LEU A 415 5.10 8.26 -3.70
CA LEU A 415 5.10 8.52 -5.14
C LEU A 415 6.06 9.64 -5.56
N VAL A 416 6.86 10.13 -4.62
CA VAL A 416 7.96 11.05 -4.87
C VAL A 416 9.30 10.43 -4.47
N THR A 417 10.34 10.90 -5.11
CA THR A 417 11.73 10.68 -4.76
C THR A 417 12.37 12.04 -4.45
N TYR A 418 13.68 12.17 -4.53
CA TYR A 418 14.34 13.45 -4.35
C TYR A 418 15.45 13.65 -5.40
N GLN A 419 15.78 14.90 -5.61
CA GLN A 419 16.95 15.31 -6.37
C GLN A 419 17.80 16.28 -5.54
N TYR A 420 19.10 16.31 -5.79
CA TYR A 420 19.98 17.31 -5.23
C TYR A 420 20.09 18.52 -6.15
N GLN A 421 19.90 19.71 -5.59
CA GLN A 421 20.05 20.97 -6.30
C GLN A 421 21.20 21.76 -5.63
N ILE A 422 22.21 22.10 -6.41
CA ILE A 422 23.25 23.03 -5.95
C ILE A 422 22.96 24.40 -6.59
N ARG A 423 22.92 25.43 -5.75
CA ARG A 423 22.83 26.83 -6.16
C ARG A 423 24.12 27.52 -5.78
N GLY A 424 24.93 27.83 -6.77
CA GLY A 424 26.24 28.44 -6.63
C GLY A 424 26.40 29.72 -7.44
N ASN A 425 27.57 30.30 -7.37
CA ASN A 425 27.96 31.53 -8.08
C ASN A 425 29.25 31.34 -8.83
N GLY A 426 29.32 30.37 -9.74
CA GLY A 426 30.51 30.04 -10.53
C GLY A 426 31.52 29.15 -9.80
N ASN A 427 31.14 28.46 -8.73
CA ASN A 427 31.98 27.56 -7.96
C ASN A 427 32.40 26.36 -8.82
N ILE A 428 33.73 26.03 -8.75
CA ILE A 428 34.30 24.85 -9.41
C ILE A 428 34.95 23.93 -8.39
N ALA A 429 34.84 22.63 -8.59
CA ALA A 429 35.36 21.64 -7.64
C ALA A 429 36.87 21.72 -7.42
N ALA A 430 37.63 22.20 -8.41
CA ALA A 430 39.05 22.34 -8.35
C ALA A 430 39.54 23.40 -7.31
N ASP A 431 38.68 24.35 -6.92
CA ASP A 431 38.99 25.35 -5.90
C ASP A 431 38.95 24.78 -4.49
N TYR A 432 38.31 23.61 -4.31
CA TYR A 432 38.13 22.96 -3.02
C TYR A 432 39.10 21.78 -2.88
N LEU A 433 39.60 21.55 -1.71
CA LEU A 433 40.41 20.41 -1.24
C LEU A 433 41.06 19.53 -2.32
N GLY A 434 42.40 19.48 -2.33
CA GLY A 434 43.23 18.69 -3.25
C GLY A 434 44.42 19.46 -3.78
N ALA A 435 45.14 18.89 -4.76
CA ALA A 435 46.29 19.53 -5.37
C ALA A 435 45.88 20.83 -6.11
N GLY A 436 46.12 21.99 -5.50
CA GLY A 436 45.82 23.32 -6.06
C GLY A 436 44.57 24.00 -5.49
N GLY A 437 43.72 23.31 -4.71
CA GLY A 437 42.59 23.93 -4.04
C GLY A 437 42.96 24.75 -2.82
N ASN A 438 42.37 25.94 -2.69
CA ASN A 438 42.62 26.87 -1.59
C ASN A 438 41.35 27.23 -0.79
N ARG A 439 40.18 26.66 -1.16
CA ARG A 439 38.93 26.84 -0.43
C ARG A 439 38.58 25.59 0.41
N ALA A 440 37.95 25.81 1.53
CA ALA A 440 37.44 24.77 2.40
C ALA A 440 35.91 24.78 2.38
N PHE A 441 35.28 23.58 2.43
CA PHE A 441 33.85 23.49 2.62
C PHE A 441 33.44 23.93 4.03
N VAL A 442 32.33 24.63 4.15
CA VAL A 442 31.71 25.04 5.42
C VAL A 442 30.86 23.90 6.01
N HIS A 443 30.08 23.17 5.17
CA HIS A 443 29.24 22.07 5.55
C HIS A 443 28.30 22.39 6.73
N LYS A 444 27.62 23.55 6.70
CA LYS A 444 26.71 23.99 7.75
C LYS A 444 25.30 23.59 7.40
N ASP A 445 24.68 22.80 8.27
CA ASP A 445 23.26 22.44 8.12
C ASP A 445 22.36 23.65 8.42
N LEU A 446 21.33 23.81 7.61
CA LEU A 446 20.30 24.81 7.74
C LEU A 446 18.96 24.13 8.03
N ASP A 447 18.05 24.88 8.64
CA ASP A 447 16.70 24.40 8.88
C ASP A 447 15.92 24.34 7.55
N PRO A 448 15.61 23.14 7.01
CA PRO A 448 14.94 22.99 5.72
C PRO A 448 13.53 23.57 5.75
N THR A 449 12.88 23.68 6.91
CA THR A 449 11.52 24.23 7.05
C THR A 449 11.46 25.74 6.83
N LYS A 450 12.61 26.42 6.86
CA LYS A 450 12.74 27.86 6.64
C LYS A 450 13.25 28.22 5.25
N VAL A 451 13.42 27.22 4.38
CA VAL A 451 13.89 27.41 3.01
C VAL A 451 12.71 27.32 2.05
N PHE A 452 12.51 28.35 1.27
CA PHE A 452 11.51 28.42 0.18
C PHE A 452 12.28 28.59 -1.14
N LEU A 453 12.13 27.64 -2.06
CA LEU A 453 12.88 27.58 -3.34
C LEU A 453 12.08 28.14 -4.50
#